data_ad60180f5244f510b9262682160283d8
#
_entry.id   ad60180f5244f510b9262682160283d8
#
_cell.length_a   1.000
_cell.length_b   1.000
_cell.length_c   1.000
_cell.angle_alpha   90.00
_cell.angle_beta   90.00
_cell.angle_gamma   90.00
#
_symmetry.space_group_name_H-M   'P 1'
#
loop_
_entity.id
_entity.type
_entity.pdbx_description
1 polymer ?
#
loop_
_entity_poly.entity_id
_entity_poly.type
_entity_poly.pdbx_seq_one_letter_code
_entity_poly.pdbx_strand_id
1 'polypeptide(L)'
;MNMPAISRAGSLTYNRSQLARLFLWLLTGSFGYCLLANVTTLISLSMKELGCSNSLMGVMLGSMPAAVNFIFNPWISTRSDRTRTAWGRRKPYLFIGMCLSAACILLLAWSPRLALRISGNAEEAYHWQLGFLIVFSVGFQVCFLLIATTIYY
;
A
#
# COMPACT_ATOMS: atom_id res chain seq x y z
N MET A 1 44.63 -16.00 7.20
CA MET A 1 44.23 -14.68 6.68
C MET A 1 43.03 -14.92 5.76
N ASN A 2 41.78 -14.85 6.29
CA ASN A 2 40.57 -15.11 5.51
C ASN A 2 40.28 -13.89 4.62
N MET A 3 40.55 -14.00 3.33
CA MET A 3 40.09 -12.98 2.37
C MET A 3 38.56 -12.90 2.39
N PRO A 4 37.98 -11.72 2.50
CA PRO A 4 36.54 -11.55 2.41
C PRO A 4 36.09 -12.02 1.03
N ALA A 5 35.16 -12.98 0.98
CA ALA A 5 34.59 -13.46 -0.28
C ALA A 5 33.88 -12.28 -0.98
N ILE A 6 34.46 -11.81 -2.07
CA ILE A 6 33.96 -10.70 -2.88
C ILE A 6 33.02 -11.31 -3.93
N SER A 7 31.73 -10.99 -3.85
CA SER A 7 30.77 -11.37 -4.88
C SER A 7 30.77 -10.32 -5.98
N ARG A 8 30.92 -10.73 -7.23
CA ARG A 8 30.86 -9.84 -8.41
C ARG A 8 29.50 -9.99 -9.10
N ALA A 9 28.85 -8.85 -9.35
CA ALA A 9 27.69 -8.76 -10.22
C ALA A 9 27.97 -7.71 -11.29
N GLY A 10 28.40 -8.15 -12.47
CA GLY A 10 28.86 -7.26 -13.53
C GLY A 10 30.10 -6.45 -13.13
N SER A 11 30.03 -5.12 -13.22
CA SER A 11 31.11 -4.20 -12.82
C SER A 11 31.14 -3.89 -11.32
N LEU A 12 30.16 -4.37 -10.55
CA LEU A 12 30.02 -4.06 -9.12
C LEU A 12 30.58 -5.20 -8.27
N THR A 13 31.38 -4.82 -7.27
CA THR A 13 31.94 -5.73 -6.27
C THR A 13 31.30 -5.47 -4.91
N TYR A 14 30.73 -6.51 -4.31
CA TYR A 14 30.06 -6.41 -3.02
C TYR A 14 30.84 -7.17 -1.93
N ASN A 15 30.98 -6.53 -0.78
CA ASN A 15 31.44 -7.19 0.43
C ASN A 15 30.28 -7.98 1.08
N ARG A 16 30.56 -9.06 1.81
CA ARG A 16 29.54 -9.89 2.49
C ARG A 16 28.56 -9.08 3.35
N SER A 17 29.05 -8.07 4.07
CA SER A 17 28.18 -7.22 4.90
C SER A 17 27.28 -6.30 4.07
N GLN A 18 27.74 -5.87 2.90
CA GLN A 18 26.93 -5.08 1.96
C GLN A 18 25.87 -5.94 1.31
N LEU A 19 26.24 -7.17 0.90
CA LEU A 19 25.30 -8.14 0.34
C LEU A 19 24.21 -8.50 1.35
N ALA A 20 24.57 -8.79 2.61
CA ALA A 20 23.60 -9.09 3.66
C ALA A 20 22.64 -7.94 3.94
N ARG A 21 23.14 -6.69 3.97
CA ARG A 21 22.27 -5.50 4.11
C ARG A 21 21.33 -5.32 2.92
N LEU A 22 21.81 -5.57 1.72
CA LEU A 22 21.02 -5.47 0.50
C LEU A 22 19.93 -6.54 0.48
N PHE A 23 20.28 -7.77 0.89
CA PHE A 23 19.35 -8.88 1.00
C PHE A 23 18.27 -8.63 2.08
N LEU A 24 18.67 -8.10 3.24
CA LEU A 24 17.75 -7.74 4.32
C LEU A 24 16.78 -6.63 3.87
N TRP A 25 17.28 -5.65 3.12
CA TRP A 25 16.47 -4.56 2.55
C TRP A 25 15.44 -5.07 1.54
N LEU A 26 15.87 -5.94 0.63
CA LEU A 26 14.99 -6.58 -0.34
C LEU A 26 13.94 -7.47 0.33
N LEU A 27 14.35 -8.25 1.32
CA LEU A 27 13.45 -9.14 2.06
C LEU A 27 12.39 -8.35 2.84
N THR A 28 12.80 -7.28 3.53
CA THR A 28 11.88 -6.40 4.27
C THR A 28 10.91 -5.67 3.33
N GLY A 29 11.40 -5.17 2.20
CA GLY A 29 10.55 -4.51 1.19
C GLY A 29 9.55 -5.48 0.57
N SER A 30 9.98 -6.67 0.20
CA SER A 30 9.14 -7.71 -0.38
C SER A 30 8.09 -8.21 0.61
N PHE A 31 8.48 -8.44 1.87
CA PHE A 31 7.56 -8.83 2.94
C PHE A 31 6.51 -7.75 3.22
N GLY A 32 6.94 -6.49 3.33
CA GLY A 32 6.01 -5.36 3.49
C GLY A 32 5.03 -5.25 2.34
N TYR A 33 5.49 -5.41 1.11
CA TYR A 33 4.62 -5.41 -0.07
C TYR A 33 3.60 -6.55 -0.03
N CYS A 34 4.02 -7.78 0.30
CA CYS A 34 3.12 -8.92 0.45
C CYS A 34 2.05 -8.69 1.53
N LEU A 35 2.42 -8.11 2.68
CA LEU A 35 1.46 -7.77 3.74
C LEU A 35 0.42 -6.77 3.24
N LEU A 36 0.85 -5.71 2.57
CA LEU A 36 -0.05 -4.69 2.02
C LEU A 36 -0.97 -5.25 0.93
N ALA A 37 -0.48 -6.15 0.08
CA ALA A 37 -1.30 -6.81 -0.94
C ALA A 37 -2.45 -7.63 -0.34
N ASN A 38 -2.26 -8.22 0.85
CA ASN A 38 -3.29 -8.98 1.54
C ASN A 38 -4.41 -8.12 2.17
N VAL A 39 -4.21 -6.81 2.30
CA VAL A 39 -5.26 -5.90 2.83
C VAL A 39 -6.52 -5.91 1.96
N THR A 40 -6.39 -6.11 0.66
CA THR A 40 -7.54 -6.26 -0.26
C THR A 40 -8.47 -7.41 0.15
N THR A 41 -7.91 -8.51 0.65
CA THR A 41 -8.67 -9.64 1.18
C THR A 41 -9.44 -9.26 2.46
N LEU A 42 -8.82 -8.47 3.35
CA LEU A 42 -9.48 -7.97 4.56
C LEU A 42 -10.63 -7.02 4.23
N ILE A 43 -10.46 -6.14 3.24
CA ILE A 43 -11.53 -5.26 2.74
C ILE A 43 -12.71 -6.10 2.22
N SER A 44 -12.42 -7.14 1.43
CA SER A 44 -13.43 -8.07 0.92
C SER A 44 -14.21 -8.75 2.05
N LEU A 45 -13.53 -9.17 3.10
CA LEU A 45 -14.14 -9.82 4.26
C LEU A 45 -15.06 -8.85 5.01
N SER A 46 -14.58 -7.64 5.29
CA SER A 46 -15.38 -6.60 5.95
C SER A 46 -16.62 -6.20 5.15
N MET A 47 -16.54 -6.17 3.83
CA MET A 47 -17.70 -5.92 2.96
C MET A 47 -18.73 -7.06 3.03
N LYS A 48 -18.27 -8.31 3.13
CA LYS A 48 -19.16 -9.48 3.30
C LYS A 48 -19.85 -9.45 4.66
N GLU A 49 -19.14 -9.12 5.73
CA GLU A 49 -19.72 -8.98 7.07
C GLU A 49 -20.82 -7.91 7.12
N LEU A 50 -20.66 -6.84 6.35
CA LEU A 50 -21.68 -5.79 6.18
C LEU A 50 -22.86 -6.20 5.29
N GLY A 51 -22.85 -7.39 4.68
CA GLY A 51 -23.91 -7.84 3.79
C GLY A 51 -23.97 -7.07 2.47
N CYS A 52 -22.84 -6.50 2.00
CA CYS A 52 -22.79 -5.77 0.75
C CYS A 52 -23.12 -6.65 -0.45
N SER A 53 -23.77 -6.08 -1.47
CA SER A 53 -24.09 -6.79 -2.70
C SER A 53 -22.81 -7.24 -3.45
N ASN A 54 -22.88 -8.40 -4.11
CA ASN A 54 -21.77 -8.93 -4.90
C ASN A 54 -21.33 -7.95 -6.01
N SER A 55 -22.26 -7.17 -6.57
CA SER A 55 -21.95 -6.15 -7.57
C SER A 55 -21.08 -5.03 -7.00
N LEU A 56 -21.40 -4.53 -5.81
CA LEU A 56 -20.63 -3.51 -5.12
C LEU A 56 -19.21 -4.02 -4.81
N MET A 57 -19.11 -5.26 -4.33
CA MET A 57 -17.81 -5.90 -4.07
C MET A 57 -16.98 -6.04 -5.35
N GLY A 58 -17.60 -6.45 -6.46
CA GLY A 58 -16.93 -6.55 -7.76
C GLY A 58 -16.38 -5.20 -8.25
N VAL A 59 -17.14 -4.13 -8.09
CA VAL A 59 -16.69 -2.79 -8.43
C VAL A 59 -15.54 -2.33 -7.54
N MET A 60 -15.64 -2.52 -6.23
CA MET A 60 -14.65 -2.06 -5.26
C MET A 60 -13.33 -2.84 -5.34
N LEU A 61 -13.39 -4.14 -5.58
CA LEU A 61 -12.20 -5.00 -5.61
C LEU A 61 -11.59 -5.14 -7.00
N GLY A 62 -12.37 -4.95 -8.05
CA GLY A 62 -11.93 -5.11 -9.44
C GLY A 62 -11.79 -3.78 -10.18
N SER A 63 -12.89 -3.10 -10.44
CA SER A 63 -12.92 -1.91 -11.30
C SER A 63 -12.26 -0.69 -10.67
N MET A 64 -12.43 -0.50 -9.37
CA MET A 64 -11.90 0.67 -8.66
C MET A 64 -10.36 0.67 -8.60
N PRO A 65 -9.68 -0.41 -8.21
CA PRO A 65 -8.22 -0.47 -8.28
C PRO A 65 -7.67 -0.26 -9.69
N ALA A 66 -8.35 -0.81 -10.70
CA ALA A 66 -7.96 -0.63 -12.11
C ALA A 66 -8.09 0.83 -12.55
N ALA A 67 -9.19 1.50 -12.20
CA ALA A 67 -9.40 2.92 -12.51
C ALA A 67 -8.37 3.83 -11.80
N VAL A 68 -8.13 3.59 -10.51
CA VAL A 68 -7.11 4.30 -9.73
C VAL A 68 -5.73 4.12 -10.37
N ASN A 69 -5.39 2.88 -10.74
CA ASN A 69 -4.12 2.57 -11.37
C ASN A 69 -3.98 3.29 -12.73
N PHE A 70 -5.01 3.27 -13.56
CA PHE A 70 -5.01 3.93 -14.87
C PHE A 70 -4.81 5.44 -14.77
N ILE A 71 -5.45 6.10 -13.81
CA ILE A 71 -5.40 7.57 -13.63
C ILE A 71 -4.11 8.00 -12.93
N PHE A 72 -3.78 7.36 -11.81
CA PHE A 72 -2.70 7.84 -10.93
C PHE A 72 -1.32 7.30 -11.28
N ASN A 73 -1.22 6.12 -11.91
CA ASN A 73 0.07 5.52 -12.25
C ASN A 73 0.94 6.41 -13.14
N PRO A 74 0.46 6.93 -14.30
CA PRO A 74 1.28 7.81 -15.14
C PRO A 74 1.64 9.13 -14.43
N TRP A 75 0.74 9.64 -13.59
CA TRP A 75 0.99 10.89 -12.85
C TRP A 75 2.05 10.71 -11.75
N ILE A 76 1.97 9.62 -10.97
CA ILE A 76 2.93 9.29 -9.92
C ILE A 76 4.30 9.00 -10.53
N SER A 77 4.35 8.20 -11.60
CA SER A 77 5.58 7.83 -12.28
C SER A 77 6.34 9.07 -12.79
N THR A 78 5.67 9.94 -13.54
CA THR A 78 6.29 11.17 -14.05
C THR A 78 6.75 12.12 -12.94
N ARG A 79 6.00 12.22 -11.85
CA ARG A 79 6.36 13.08 -10.72
C ARG A 79 7.51 12.50 -9.89
N SER A 80 7.52 11.19 -9.68
CA SER A 80 8.61 10.48 -9.00
C SER A 80 9.94 10.65 -9.74
N ASP A 81 9.95 10.58 -11.07
CA ASP A 81 11.16 10.68 -11.86
C ASP A 81 11.74 12.13 -11.90
N ARG A 82 10.89 13.13 -11.77
CA ARG A 82 11.29 14.55 -11.72
C ARG A 82 11.80 15.02 -10.35
N THR A 83 11.46 14.30 -9.29
CA THR A 83 11.81 14.71 -7.93
C THR A 83 13.26 14.34 -7.63
N ARG A 84 14.06 15.34 -7.24
CA ARG A 84 15.45 15.17 -6.79
C ARG A 84 15.53 15.59 -5.32
N THR A 85 15.66 14.63 -4.42
CA THR A 85 15.87 14.89 -2.99
C THR A 85 17.21 14.37 -2.53
N ALA A 86 17.72 14.90 -1.40
CA ALA A 86 18.96 14.45 -0.78
C ALA A 86 18.95 12.96 -0.40
N TRP A 87 17.74 12.38 -0.18
CA TRP A 87 17.54 10.96 0.16
C TRP A 87 17.42 10.06 -1.07
N GLY A 88 17.47 10.62 -2.29
CA GLY A 88 17.25 9.92 -3.55
C GLY A 88 15.89 10.24 -4.16
N ARG A 89 15.67 9.78 -5.41
CA ARG A 89 14.47 10.12 -6.18
C ARG A 89 13.20 9.46 -5.65
N ARG A 90 13.29 8.22 -5.18
CA ARG A 90 12.14 7.32 -4.91
C ARG A 90 11.89 7.05 -3.44
N LYS A 91 12.93 7.11 -2.59
CA LYS A 91 12.83 6.82 -1.15
C LYS A 91 11.76 7.63 -0.42
N PRO A 92 11.60 8.96 -0.64
CA PRO A 92 10.59 9.73 0.06
C PRO A 92 9.17 9.31 -0.30
N TYR A 93 8.91 8.95 -1.56
CA TYR A 93 7.60 8.47 -1.99
C TYR A 93 7.23 7.13 -1.36
N LEU A 94 8.22 6.23 -1.26
CA LEU A 94 8.05 4.95 -0.59
C LEU A 94 7.72 5.13 0.90
N PHE A 95 8.46 6.02 1.58
CA PHE A 95 8.23 6.29 3.01
C PHE A 95 6.85 6.92 3.25
N ILE A 96 6.51 7.95 2.48
CA ILE A 96 5.19 8.59 2.56
C ILE A 96 4.08 7.60 2.25
N GLY A 97 4.22 6.80 1.19
CA GLY A 97 3.26 5.76 0.82
C GLY A 97 3.05 4.73 1.93
N MET A 98 4.13 4.27 2.57
CA MET A 98 4.04 3.33 3.70
C MET A 98 3.34 3.94 4.92
N CYS A 99 3.71 5.14 5.33
CA CYS A 99 3.07 5.81 6.47
C CYS A 99 1.59 6.07 6.21
N LEU A 100 1.25 6.52 5.00
CA LEU A 100 -0.13 6.82 4.64
C LEU A 100 -0.98 5.54 4.50
N SER A 101 -0.43 4.47 3.93
CA SER A 101 -1.11 3.18 3.85
C SER A 101 -1.36 2.57 5.23
N ALA A 102 -0.40 2.68 6.15
CA ALA A 102 -0.58 2.25 7.54
C ALA A 102 -1.69 3.05 8.23
N ALA A 103 -1.74 4.37 8.05
CA ALA A 103 -2.81 5.21 8.56
C ALA A 103 -4.18 4.80 8.00
N CYS A 104 -4.28 4.55 6.69
CA CYS A 104 -5.52 4.09 6.05
C CYS A 104 -5.99 2.73 6.61
N ILE A 105 -5.06 1.79 6.86
CA ILE A 105 -5.40 0.49 7.46
C ILE A 105 -5.92 0.66 8.89
N LEU A 106 -5.29 1.51 9.70
CA LEU A 106 -5.77 1.80 11.06
C LEU A 106 -7.16 2.44 11.05
N LEU A 107 -7.41 3.40 10.15
CA LEU A 107 -8.70 4.04 10.00
C LEU A 107 -9.77 3.03 9.52
N LEU A 108 -9.39 2.13 8.63
CA LEU A 108 -10.26 1.05 8.15
C LEU A 108 -10.64 0.10 9.30
N ALA A 109 -9.68 -0.27 10.15
CA ALA A 109 -9.93 -1.10 11.34
C ALA A 109 -10.81 -0.37 12.38
N TRP A 110 -10.74 0.96 12.45
CA TRP A 110 -11.56 1.77 13.34
C TRP A 110 -12.91 2.20 12.75
N SER A 111 -13.14 1.96 11.47
CA SER A 111 -14.37 2.37 10.77
C SER A 111 -15.67 1.93 11.47
N PRO A 112 -15.80 0.71 12.05
CA PRO A 112 -17.03 0.32 12.76
C PRO A 112 -17.27 1.16 14.02
N ARG A 113 -16.20 1.45 14.77
CA ARG A 113 -16.30 2.25 15.99
C ARG A 113 -16.61 3.72 15.69
N LEU A 114 -16.07 4.25 14.61
CA LEU A 114 -16.35 5.61 14.15
C LEU A 114 -17.81 5.74 13.69
N ALA A 115 -18.31 4.77 12.94
CA ALA A 115 -19.69 4.74 12.50
C ALA A 115 -20.67 4.73 13.69
N LEU A 116 -20.44 3.89 14.68
CA LEU A 116 -21.26 3.81 15.90
C LEU A 116 -21.21 5.09 16.76
N ARG A 117 -20.10 5.83 16.73
CA ARG A 117 -20.00 7.10 17.48
C ARG A 117 -20.73 8.26 16.82
N ILE A 118 -20.83 8.25 15.50
CA ILE A 118 -21.43 9.34 14.72
C ILE A 118 -22.92 9.13 14.56
N SER A 119 -23.37 7.88 14.47
CA SER A 119 -24.78 7.55 14.25
C SER A 119 -25.48 7.25 15.58
N GLY A 120 -26.65 7.85 15.75
CA GLY A 120 -27.53 7.54 16.87
C GLY A 120 -28.36 6.26 16.67
N ASN A 121 -28.47 5.76 15.42
CA ASN A 121 -29.33 4.66 15.02
C ASN A 121 -28.54 3.58 14.26
N ALA A 122 -28.96 2.32 14.39
CA ALA A 122 -28.25 1.19 13.77
C ALA A 122 -28.26 1.22 12.22
N GLU A 123 -29.32 1.72 11.60
CA GLU A 123 -29.42 1.86 10.14
C GLU A 123 -28.49 2.95 9.60
N GLU A 124 -28.42 4.09 10.30
CA GLU A 124 -27.47 5.15 9.94
C GLU A 124 -26.03 4.70 10.13
N ALA A 125 -25.73 3.89 11.16
CA ALA A 125 -24.41 3.32 11.39
C ALA A 125 -23.94 2.48 10.22
N TYR A 126 -24.83 1.70 9.62
CA TYR A 126 -24.51 0.90 8.43
C TYR A 126 -24.06 1.78 7.24
N HIS A 127 -24.80 2.82 6.94
CA HIS A 127 -24.46 3.73 5.83
C HIS A 127 -23.13 4.48 6.07
N TRP A 128 -22.91 4.94 7.29
CA TRP A 128 -21.65 5.58 7.67
C TRP A 128 -20.46 4.62 7.60
N GLN A 129 -20.64 3.40 8.09
CA GLN A 129 -19.60 2.37 8.05
C GLN A 129 -19.23 2.00 6.61
N LEU A 130 -20.24 1.83 5.75
CA LEU A 130 -20.03 1.57 4.32
C LEU A 130 -19.28 2.73 3.65
N GLY A 131 -19.68 3.97 3.92
CA GLY A 131 -19.03 5.17 3.40
C GLY A 131 -17.57 5.27 3.82
N PHE A 132 -17.26 5.06 5.09
CA PHE A 132 -15.88 5.05 5.59
C PHE A 132 -15.05 3.92 4.97
N LEU A 133 -15.62 2.73 4.84
CA LEU A 133 -14.96 1.59 4.23
C LEU A 133 -14.59 1.87 2.77
N ILE A 134 -15.50 2.49 2.00
CA ILE A 134 -15.23 2.89 0.62
C ILE A 134 -14.11 3.93 0.56
N VAL A 135 -14.22 5.01 1.33
CA VAL A 135 -13.26 6.13 1.30
C VAL A 135 -11.86 5.67 1.71
N PHE A 136 -11.76 4.91 2.80
CA PHE A 136 -10.45 4.43 3.28
C PHE A 136 -9.87 3.35 2.38
N SER A 137 -10.70 2.52 1.74
CA SER A 137 -10.26 1.55 0.74
C SER A 137 -9.67 2.24 -0.50
N VAL A 138 -10.33 3.26 -1.02
CA VAL A 138 -9.80 4.06 -2.15
C VAL A 138 -8.51 4.77 -1.76
N GLY A 139 -8.47 5.40 -0.58
CA GLY A 139 -7.26 6.03 -0.03
C GLY A 139 -6.11 5.03 0.07
N PHE A 140 -6.36 3.84 0.59
CA PHE A 140 -5.38 2.77 0.65
C PHE A 140 -4.86 2.36 -0.74
N GLN A 141 -5.75 2.22 -1.74
CA GLN A 141 -5.36 1.87 -3.11
C GLN A 141 -4.41 2.90 -3.73
N VAL A 142 -4.67 4.20 -3.52
CA VAL A 142 -3.78 5.27 -4.00
C VAL A 142 -2.41 5.19 -3.32
N CYS A 143 -2.39 4.97 -2.00
CA CYS A 143 -1.14 4.84 -1.23
C CYS A 143 -0.36 3.59 -1.63
N PHE A 144 -1.06 2.47 -1.84
CA PHE A 144 -0.46 1.23 -2.31
C PHE A 144 0.15 1.39 -3.71
N LEU A 145 -0.51 2.14 -4.59
CA LEU A 145 0.01 2.45 -5.91
C LEU A 145 1.31 3.27 -5.84
N LEU A 146 1.42 4.24 -4.91
CA LEU A 146 2.65 4.98 -4.65
C LEU A 146 3.82 4.05 -4.31
N ILE A 147 3.57 3.04 -3.48
CA ILE A 147 4.56 2.03 -3.09
C ILE A 147 4.92 1.14 -4.29
N ALA A 148 3.91 0.61 -4.97
CA ALA A 148 4.09 -0.31 -6.09
C ALA A 148 4.88 0.32 -7.23
N THR A 149 4.51 1.52 -7.68
CA THR A 149 5.24 2.24 -8.75
C THR A 149 6.68 2.54 -8.37
N THR A 150 6.95 2.79 -7.09
CA THR A 150 8.30 3.10 -6.60
C THR A 150 9.19 1.85 -6.53
N ILE A 151 8.61 0.67 -6.31
CA ILE A 151 9.34 -0.60 -6.21
C ILE A 151 9.62 -1.18 -7.61
N TYR A 152 8.64 -1.11 -8.53
CA TYR A 152 8.74 -1.76 -9.84
C TYR A 152 9.55 -0.99 -10.89
N TYR A 153 9.75 0.32 -10.74
CA TYR A 153 10.51 1.18 -11.64
C TYR A 153 11.71 1.83 -10.96
#